data_f1645f2b08fcdcaf51ba6af388645c83
#
_entry.id   f1645f2b08fcdcaf51ba6af388645c83
#
_cell.length_a   1.000
_cell.length_b   1.000
_cell.length_c   1.000
_cell.angle_alpha   90.00
_cell.angle_beta   90.00
_cell.angle_gamma   90.00
#
_symmetry.space_group_name_H-M   'P 1'
#
loop_
_entity.id
_entity.type
_entity.pdbx_description
1 polymer ?
#
loop_
_entity_poly.entity_id
_entity_poly.type
_entity_poly.pdbx_seq_one_letter_code
_entity_poly.pdbx_strand_id
1 'polypeptide(L)'
;MRNRIVALGTVSWLMFAGMVHAAEIKVLSTQATEEAYRELVPQFEKASGHKVTTIFTGTLDANRRLAAGETYDLLIMSAPSIEEHIKAGRVGPGSRVDLAKSGVGVGVKAGAPKPDISTTEALKKTLLAAKSIGYSTGPSGVYMLGLFQRLGIADEIKGKLKQTPTGVFVGNIIASGEAEIGFQQVSELSHFSGVDYVGPLPADVQHFTTFCSGIMAAAKEADAAKALVRFLTAPQAASAFTKRGMEPG
;
A
#
# COMPACT_ATOMS: atom_id res chain seq x y z
N MET A 1 -58.66 -27.75 -52.58
CA MET A 1 -57.87 -28.10 -51.40
C MET A 1 -56.51 -27.46 -51.56
N ARG A 2 -56.17 -26.38 -50.80
CA ARG A 2 -54.92 -25.64 -50.91
C ARG A 2 -54.13 -25.85 -49.61
N ASN A 3 -53.06 -26.64 -49.67
CA ASN A 3 -52.12 -26.85 -48.57
C ASN A 3 -51.25 -25.61 -48.38
N ARG A 4 -51.31 -24.97 -47.23
CA ARG A 4 -50.41 -23.95 -46.77
C ARG A 4 -49.30 -24.62 -45.94
N ILE A 5 -48.08 -24.60 -46.46
CA ILE A 5 -46.88 -24.96 -45.75
C ILE A 5 -46.45 -23.78 -44.91
N VAL A 6 -46.49 -23.89 -43.61
CA VAL A 6 -45.94 -22.91 -42.67
C VAL A 6 -44.46 -23.30 -42.41
N ALA A 7 -43.56 -22.51 -42.91
CA ALA A 7 -42.13 -22.67 -42.61
C ALA A 7 -41.83 -22.00 -41.23
N LEU A 8 -41.54 -22.81 -40.20
CA LEU A 8 -40.95 -22.33 -38.96
C LEU A 8 -39.48 -22.00 -39.17
N GLY A 9 -39.15 -20.69 -39.19
CA GLY A 9 -37.77 -20.23 -39.17
C GLY A 9 -37.20 -20.30 -37.75
N THR A 10 -36.30 -21.23 -37.50
CA THR A 10 -35.49 -21.26 -36.27
C THR A 10 -34.44 -20.18 -36.32
N VAL A 11 -34.61 -19.10 -35.52
CA VAL A 11 -33.58 -18.10 -35.30
C VAL A 11 -32.59 -18.67 -34.28
N SER A 12 -31.45 -19.15 -34.79
CA SER A 12 -30.30 -19.54 -33.94
C SER A 12 -29.65 -18.25 -33.38
N TRP A 13 -29.84 -17.99 -32.11
CA TRP A 13 -29.09 -17.02 -31.34
C TRP A 13 -27.69 -17.60 -31.10
N LEU A 14 -26.70 -17.21 -31.90
CA LEU A 14 -25.29 -17.41 -31.64
C LEU A 14 -24.90 -16.53 -30.45
N MET A 15 -24.84 -17.12 -29.25
CA MET A 15 -24.17 -16.51 -28.11
C MET A 15 -22.66 -16.40 -28.45
N PHE A 16 -22.21 -15.23 -28.85
CA PHE A 16 -20.79 -14.90 -28.79
C PHE A 16 -20.39 -14.83 -27.31
N ALA A 17 -19.99 -15.96 -26.74
CA ALA A 17 -19.19 -15.97 -25.54
C ALA A 17 -17.84 -15.36 -25.91
N GLY A 18 -17.68 -14.06 -25.67
CA GLY A 18 -16.38 -13.42 -25.79
C GLY A 18 -15.38 -14.22 -24.96
N MET A 19 -14.39 -14.84 -25.60
CA MET A 19 -13.27 -15.45 -24.89
C MET A 19 -12.57 -14.33 -24.11
N VAL A 20 -12.82 -14.28 -22.80
CA VAL A 20 -12.01 -13.45 -21.90
C VAL A 20 -10.61 -14.05 -21.93
N HIS A 21 -9.70 -13.41 -22.66
CA HIS A 21 -8.32 -13.84 -22.68
C HIS A 21 -7.74 -13.67 -21.27
N ALA A 22 -7.24 -14.74 -20.68
CA ALA A 22 -6.58 -14.69 -19.38
C ALA A 22 -5.27 -13.89 -19.50
N ALA A 23 -5.24 -12.72 -18.89
CA ALA A 23 -4.06 -11.84 -18.90
C ALA A 23 -3.18 -12.11 -17.68
N GLU A 24 -1.87 -11.85 -17.81
CA GLU A 24 -0.92 -11.82 -16.69
C GLU A 24 -0.58 -10.35 -16.35
N ILE A 25 -1.15 -9.82 -15.28
CA ILE A 25 -0.99 -8.44 -14.83
C ILE A 25 0.28 -8.34 -13.97
N LYS A 26 1.22 -7.49 -14.36
CA LYS A 26 2.44 -7.21 -13.59
C LYS A 26 2.26 -5.96 -12.73
N VAL A 27 2.42 -6.11 -11.43
CA VAL A 27 2.21 -5.04 -10.45
C VAL A 27 3.49 -4.75 -9.68
N LEU A 28 3.83 -3.47 -9.55
CA LEU A 28 4.83 -3.00 -8.60
C LEU A 28 4.11 -2.26 -7.47
N SER A 29 4.24 -2.76 -6.25
CA SER A 29 3.55 -2.22 -5.09
C SER A 29 4.51 -1.88 -3.97
N THR A 30 4.17 -0.82 -3.20
CA THR A 30 4.78 -0.61 -1.88
C THR A 30 4.18 -1.56 -0.85
N GLN A 31 4.91 -1.77 0.26
CA GLN A 31 4.55 -2.76 1.27
C GLN A 31 3.31 -2.38 2.10
N ALA A 32 2.97 -1.09 2.16
CA ALA A 32 1.88 -0.62 3.02
C ALA A 32 0.50 -1.26 2.73
N THR A 33 0.25 -1.66 1.49
CA THR A 33 -1.00 -2.33 1.09
C THR A 33 -0.87 -3.85 1.02
N GLU A 34 0.31 -4.41 1.26
CA GLU A 34 0.65 -5.81 0.98
C GLU A 34 -0.31 -6.82 1.61
N GLU A 35 -0.60 -6.67 2.89
CA GLU A 35 -1.41 -7.62 3.64
C GLU A 35 -2.87 -7.67 3.14
N ALA A 36 -3.50 -6.50 2.88
CA ALA A 36 -4.84 -6.44 2.33
C ALA A 36 -4.86 -6.94 0.87
N TYR A 37 -3.86 -6.58 0.11
CA TYR A 37 -3.71 -6.98 -1.29
C TYR A 37 -3.56 -8.50 -1.43
N ARG A 38 -2.74 -9.16 -0.58
CA ARG A 38 -2.56 -10.61 -0.56
C ARG A 38 -3.85 -11.37 -0.22
N GLU A 39 -4.76 -10.77 0.57
CA GLU A 39 -6.10 -11.32 0.83
C GLU A 39 -7.02 -11.20 -0.39
N LEU A 40 -6.91 -10.10 -1.14
CA LEU A 40 -7.84 -9.74 -2.23
C LEU A 40 -7.47 -10.34 -3.58
N VAL A 41 -6.19 -10.41 -3.92
CA VAL A 41 -5.73 -10.85 -5.26
C VAL A 41 -6.18 -12.27 -5.61
N PRO A 42 -6.10 -13.29 -4.73
CA PRO A 42 -6.61 -14.62 -5.07
C PRO A 42 -8.12 -14.63 -5.39
N GLN A 43 -8.90 -13.74 -4.76
CA GLN A 43 -10.33 -13.60 -5.03
C GLN A 43 -10.57 -12.98 -6.41
N PHE A 44 -9.78 -11.96 -6.77
CA PHE A 44 -9.80 -11.37 -8.11
C PHE A 44 -9.42 -12.39 -9.19
N GLU A 45 -8.32 -13.12 -9.02
CA GLU A 45 -7.87 -14.14 -9.96
C GLU A 45 -8.94 -15.22 -10.19
N LYS A 46 -9.57 -15.68 -9.10
CA LYS A 46 -10.66 -16.66 -9.18
C LYS A 46 -11.87 -16.13 -9.93
N ALA A 47 -12.22 -14.86 -9.71
CA ALA A 47 -13.40 -14.24 -10.31
C ALA A 47 -13.20 -13.84 -11.76
N SER A 48 -12.00 -13.42 -12.15
CA SER A 48 -11.71 -12.86 -13.48
C SER A 48 -11.03 -13.84 -14.43
N GLY A 49 -10.36 -14.88 -13.90
CA GLY A 49 -9.50 -15.76 -14.68
C GLY A 49 -8.13 -15.16 -15.02
N HIS A 50 -7.88 -13.88 -14.71
CA HIS A 50 -6.56 -13.27 -14.88
C HIS A 50 -5.58 -13.79 -13.83
N LYS A 51 -4.27 -13.58 -14.09
CA LYS A 51 -3.17 -13.85 -13.16
C LYS A 51 -2.52 -12.54 -12.77
N VAL A 52 -2.02 -12.45 -11.52
CA VAL A 52 -1.37 -11.25 -11.03
C VAL A 52 -0.01 -11.61 -10.44
N THR A 53 1.04 -11.03 -11.01
CA THR A 53 2.41 -11.14 -10.48
C THR A 53 2.79 -9.81 -9.85
N THR A 54 3.09 -9.81 -8.54
CA THR A 54 3.37 -8.57 -7.80
C THR A 54 4.76 -8.60 -7.18
N ILE A 55 5.49 -7.51 -7.37
CA ILE A 55 6.71 -7.20 -6.61
C ILE A 55 6.35 -6.18 -5.53
N PHE A 56 6.58 -6.55 -4.27
CA PHE A 56 6.49 -5.63 -3.14
C PHE A 56 7.87 -5.10 -2.77
N THR A 57 8.00 -3.79 -2.60
CA THR A 57 9.26 -3.16 -2.25
C THR A 57 9.05 -1.79 -1.59
N GLY A 58 10.12 -1.18 -1.08
CA GLY A 58 10.09 0.19 -0.58
C GLY A 58 10.07 1.23 -1.72
N THR A 59 9.53 2.42 -1.43
CA THR A 59 9.38 3.51 -2.42
C THR A 59 10.68 3.85 -3.18
N LEU A 60 11.82 3.87 -2.49
CA LEU A 60 13.12 4.17 -3.13
C LEU A 60 13.52 3.11 -4.16
N ASP A 61 13.32 1.82 -3.85
CA ASP A 61 13.63 0.73 -4.78
C ASP A 61 12.64 0.73 -5.96
N ALA A 62 11.36 0.94 -5.70
CA ALA A 62 10.36 1.07 -6.76
C ALA A 62 10.76 2.19 -7.75
N ASN A 63 11.13 3.37 -7.26
CA ASN A 63 11.56 4.48 -8.09
C ASN A 63 12.84 4.15 -8.88
N ARG A 64 13.79 3.43 -8.27
CA ARG A 64 15.03 3.00 -8.94
C ARG A 64 14.71 2.03 -10.09
N ARG A 65 13.85 1.04 -9.89
CA ARG A 65 13.40 0.08 -10.92
C ARG A 65 12.75 0.79 -12.10
N LEU A 66 11.83 1.72 -11.81
CA LEU A 66 11.16 2.52 -12.84
C LEU A 66 12.14 3.44 -13.60
N ALA A 67 13.13 4.00 -12.91
CA ALA A 67 14.19 4.79 -13.54
C ALA A 67 15.13 3.94 -14.41
N ALA A 68 15.34 2.67 -14.05
CA ALA A 68 16.09 1.69 -14.84
C ALA A 68 15.30 1.16 -16.07
N GLY A 69 14.06 1.61 -16.26
CA GLY A 69 13.24 1.22 -17.42
C GLY A 69 12.42 -0.04 -17.23
N GLU A 70 12.33 -0.59 -16.01
CA GLU A 70 11.41 -1.70 -15.74
C GLU A 70 9.97 -1.26 -15.99
N THR A 71 9.18 -2.14 -16.61
CA THR A 71 7.78 -1.87 -16.97
C THR A 71 6.83 -2.83 -16.27
N TYR A 72 5.71 -2.29 -15.84
CA TYR A 72 4.62 -2.98 -15.17
C TYR A 72 3.30 -2.55 -15.80
N ASP A 73 2.20 -3.20 -15.46
CA ASP A 73 0.87 -2.77 -15.88
C ASP A 73 0.26 -1.81 -14.86
N LEU A 74 0.52 -2.05 -13.58
CA LEU A 74 -0.03 -1.29 -12.46
C LEU A 74 1.05 -0.93 -11.44
N LEU A 75 1.05 0.32 -10.99
CA LEU A 75 1.79 0.76 -9.81
C LEU A 75 0.83 0.97 -8.65
N ILE A 76 1.23 0.59 -7.43
CA ILE A 76 0.54 0.91 -6.18
C ILE A 76 1.55 1.57 -5.25
N MET A 77 1.43 2.88 -5.05
CA MET A 77 2.38 3.71 -4.32
C MET A 77 1.65 4.82 -3.56
N SER A 78 2.39 5.63 -2.81
CA SER A 78 1.82 6.84 -2.20
C SER A 78 1.37 7.83 -3.29
N ALA A 79 0.33 8.61 -2.99
CA ALA A 79 -0.22 9.57 -3.93
C ALA A 79 0.83 10.55 -4.50
N PRO A 80 1.76 11.13 -3.70
CA PRO A 80 2.83 11.95 -4.27
C PRO A 80 3.71 11.21 -5.28
N SER A 81 4.05 9.93 -5.01
CA SER A 81 4.87 9.14 -5.94
C SER A 81 4.15 8.86 -7.26
N ILE A 82 2.86 8.52 -7.22
CA ILE A 82 2.08 8.34 -8.46
C ILE A 82 1.99 9.64 -9.25
N GLU A 83 1.79 10.79 -8.59
CA GLU A 83 1.78 12.11 -9.25
C GLU A 83 3.12 12.43 -9.93
N GLU A 84 4.24 12.10 -9.31
CA GLU A 84 5.56 12.24 -9.93
C GLU A 84 5.70 11.35 -11.17
N HIS A 85 5.20 10.13 -11.13
CA HIS A 85 5.22 9.23 -12.28
C HIS A 85 4.27 9.67 -13.39
N ILE A 86 3.13 10.30 -13.07
CA ILE A 86 2.24 10.94 -14.06
C ILE A 86 2.97 12.11 -14.74
N LYS A 87 3.57 13.00 -13.97
CA LYS A 87 4.34 14.15 -14.51
C LYS A 87 5.51 13.69 -15.37
N ALA A 88 6.14 12.57 -15.04
CA ALA A 88 7.22 11.98 -15.82
C ALA A 88 6.73 11.15 -17.04
N GLY A 89 5.43 11.08 -17.30
CA GLY A 89 4.84 10.33 -18.41
C GLY A 89 4.92 8.80 -18.27
N ARG A 90 5.31 8.28 -17.10
CA ARG A 90 5.38 6.84 -16.85
C ARG A 90 4.02 6.23 -16.48
N VAL A 91 3.14 7.01 -15.86
CA VAL A 91 1.76 6.64 -15.55
C VAL A 91 0.82 7.45 -16.41
N GLY A 92 -0.20 6.80 -16.96
CA GLY A 92 -1.20 7.43 -17.82
C GLY A 92 -1.99 8.52 -17.06
N PRO A 93 -2.18 9.71 -17.64
CA PRO A 93 -2.97 10.76 -17.01
C PRO A 93 -4.41 10.26 -16.76
N GLY A 94 -4.96 10.62 -15.60
CA GLY A 94 -6.33 10.21 -15.21
C GLY A 94 -6.48 8.74 -14.79
N SER A 95 -5.40 7.96 -14.74
CA SER A 95 -5.46 6.54 -14.30
C SER A 95 -5.24 6.37 -12.79
N ARG A 96 -4.95 7.44 -12.06
CA ARG A 96 -4.82 7.39 -10.61
C ARG A 96 -6.17 7.10 -9.95
N VAL A 97 -6.18 6.12 -9.04
CA VAL A 97 -7.33 5.78 -8.19
C VAL A 97 -6.83 5.55 -6.76
N ASP A 98 -7.40 6.27 -5.80
CA ASP A 98 -7.08 6.11 -4.40
C ASP A 98 -7.63 4.76 -3.90
N LEU A 99 -6.80 3.98 -3.19
CA LEU A 99 -7.15 2.65 -2.70
C LEU A 99 -7.46 2.67 -1.20
N ALA A 100 -6.56 3.25 -0.41
CA ALA A 100 -6.69 3.33 1.03
C ALA A 100 -5.73 4.35 1.63
N LYS A 101 -6.00 4.73 2.90
CA LYS A 101 -5.12 5.61 3.69
C LYS A 101 -4.61 4.85 4.92
N SER A 102 -3.37 5.11 5.30
CA SER A 102 -2.79 4.58 6.53
C SER A 102 -2.13 5.71 7.33
N GLY A 103 -2.42 5.78 8.62
CA GLY A 103 -1.75 6.67 9.54
C GLY A 103 -0.37 6.15 9.96
N VAL A 104 0.43 6.99 10.60
CA VAL A 104 1.68 6.55 11.24
C VAL A 104 1.35 5.89 12.57
N GLY A 105 1.86 4.67 12.77
CA GLY A 105 1.76 3.89 13.98
C GLY A 105 3.06 3.84 14.76
N VAL A 106 2.94 3.53 16.03
CA VAL A 106 4.03 3.38 16.99
C VAL A 106 4.07 1.94 17.50
N GLY A 107 5.24 1.34 17.52
CA GLY A 107 5.45 0.00 18.05
C GLY A 107 6.67 -0.10 18.96
N VAL A 108 6.63 -1.06 19.86
CA VAL A 108 7.73 -1.48 20.74
C VAL A 108 7.89 -2.99 20.64
N LYS A 109 9.00 -3.53 21.11
CA LYS A 109 9.21 -4.99 21.17
C LYS A 109 8.10 -5.66 21.98
N ALA A 110 7.62 -6.81 21.53
CA ALA A 110 6.61 -7.58 22.26
C ALA A 110 7.04 -7.85 23.71
N GLY A 111 6.12 -7.55 24.66
CA GLY A 111 6.36 -7.64 26.09
C GLY A 111 7.11 -6.46 26.70
N ALA A 112 7.56 -5.48 25.93
CA ALA A 112 8.14 -4.27 26.48
C ALA A 112 7.05 -3.31 27.01
N PRO A 113 7.35 -2.48 28.02
CA PRO A 113 6.42 -1.47 28.50
C PRO A 113 6.00 -0.52 27.36
N LYS A 114 4.69 -0.29 27.21
CA LYS A 114 4.17 0.67 26.23
C LYS A 114 4.38 2.09 26.75
N PRO A 115 5.12 2.94 26.02
CA PRO A 115 5.33 4.33 26.42
C PRO A 115 4.06 5.15 26.27
N ASP A 116 3.98 6.25 27.01
CA ASP A 116 2.91 7.24 26.83
C ASP A 116 3.16 8.07 25.56
N ILE A 117 2.22 7.99 24.64
CA ILE A 117 2.19 8.76 23.39
C ILE A 117 0.84 9.48 23.22
N SER A 118 0.08 9.67 24.30
CA SER A 118 -1.30 10.20 24.26
C SER A 118 -1.41 11.65 23.79
N THR A 119 -0.34 12.42 23.94
CA THR A 119 -0.24 13.82 23.49
C THR A 119 1.09 14.06 22.79
N THR A 120 1.18 15.14 22.01
CA THR A 120 2.44 15.53 21.36
C THR A 120 3.58 15.75 22.37
N GLU A 121 3.31 16.30 23.54
CA GLU A 121 4.30 16.49 24.61
C GLU A 121 4.73 15.13 25.22
N ALA A 122 3.80 14.20 25.44
CA ALA A 122 4.13 12.85 25.91
C ALA A 122 4.98 12.10 24.88
N LEU A 123 4.62 12.18 23.59
CA LEU A 123 5.41 11.64 22.50
C LEU A 123 6.82 12.22 22.47
N LYS A 124 6.95 13.57 22.57
CA LYS A 124 8.24 14.26 22.61
C LYS A 124 9.10 13.76 23.77
N LYS A 125 8.53 13.67 24.97
CA LYS A 125 9.21 13.16 26.17
C LYS A 125 9.67 11.70 25.97
N THR A 126 8.82 10.86 25.41
CA THR A 126 9.12 9.46 25.07
C THR A 126 10.30 9.36 24.08
N LEU A 127 10.31 10.17 23.02
CA LEU A 127 11.38 10.18 22.03
C LEU A 127 12.73 10.63 22.62
N LEU A 128 12.70 11.65 23.49
CA LEU A 128 13.91 12.11 24.19
C LEU A 128 14.46 11.08 25.16
N ALA A 129 13.60 10.27 25.81
CA ALA A 129 13.99 9.22 26.73
C ALA A 129 14.44 7.92 26.04
N ALA A 130 13.94 7.63 24.84
CA ALA A 130 14.25 6.40 24.10
C ALA A 130 15.75 6.25 23.82
N LYS A 131 16.25 5.02 23.86
CA LYS A 131 17.66 4.69 23.56
C LYS A 131 17.89 4.56 22.05
N SER A 132 16.89 4.12 21.31
CA SER A 132 16.95 3.96 19.86
C SER A 132 15.56 4.09 19.24
N ILE A 133 15.50 4.74 18.07
CA ILE A 133 14.25 5.12 17.38
C ILE A 133 14.31 4.61 15.95
N GLY A 134 13.46 3.61 15.63
CA GLY A 134 13.35 2.99 14.32
C GLY A 134 12.43 3.76 13.38
N TYR A 135 12.81 3.93 12.13
CA TYR A 135 11.97 4.51 11.08
C TYR A 135 12.33 3.97 9.70
N SER A 136 11.40 4.05 8.75
CA SER A 136 11.57 3.53 7.40
C SER A 136 12.13 4.57 6.43
N THR A 137 12.50 4.10 5.22
CA THR A 137 12.79 4.98 4.07
C THR A 137 11.51 5.40 3.31
N GLY A 138 10.34 4.90 3.72
CA GLY A 138 9.05 5.16 3.11
C GLY A 138 8.39 6.47 3.59
N PRO A 139 7.15 6.73 3.17
CA PRO A 139 6.42 7.98 3.49
C PRO A 139 6.32 8.27 4.99
N SER A 140 6.07 7.26 5.83
CA SER A 140 6.03 7.42 7.30
C SER A 140 7.37 7.89 7.86
N GLY A 141 8.48 7.32 7.38
CA GLY A 141 9.81 7.72 7.85
C GLY A 141 10.18 9.14 7.43
N VAL A 142 9.86 9.52 6.21
CA VAL A 142 10.04 10.92 5.73
C VAL A 142 9.24 11.89 6.59
N TYR A 143 7.98 11.54 6.89
CA TYR A 143 7.13 12.34 7.77
C TYR A 143 7.73 12.46 9.17
N MET A 144 8.21 11.37 9.77
CA MET A 144 8.79 11.37 11.12
C MET A 144 10.02 12.26 11.22
N LEU A 145 10.91 12.24 10.21
CA LEU A 145 12.06 13.16 10.20
C LEU A 145 11.63 14.63 10.23
N GLY A 146 10.61 15.00 9.44
CA GLY A 146 10.03 16.33 9.48
C GLY A 146 9.34 16.64 10.81
N LEU A 147 8.69 15.66 11.45
CA LEU A 147 8.07 15.82 12.77
C LEU A 147 9.13 16.07 13.84
N PHE A 148 10.24 15.35 13.86
CA PHE A 148 11.35 15.58 14.81
C PHE A 148 11.91 17.00 14.72
N GLN A 149 11.99 17.56 13.51
CA GLN A 149 12.38 18.96 13.30
C GLN A 149 11.33 19.94 13.87
N ARG A 150 10.04 19.72 13.58
CA ARG A 150 8.94 20.57 14.11
C ARG A 150 8.85 20.53 15.62
N LEU A 151 9.14 19.39 16.26
CA LEU A 151 9.19 19.24 17.71
C LEU A 151 10.45 19.84 18.33
N GLY A 152 11.43 20.26 17.51
CA GLY A 152 12.68 20.87 17.98
C GLY A 152 13.63 19.87 18.67
N ILE A 153 13.53 18.56 18.36
CA ILE A 153 14.33 17.50 19.01
C ILE A 153 15.28 16.79 18.06
N ALA A 154 15.29 17.14 16.77
CA ALA A 154 16.02 16.41 15.74
C ALA A 154 17.52 16.25 16.07
N ASP A 155 18.18 17.28 16.59
CA ASP A 155 19.60 17.23 16.94
C ASP A 155 19.85 16.35 18.16
N GLU A 156 18.97 16.39 19.17
CA GLU A 156 19.13 15.62 20.41
C GLU A 156 18.97 14.12 20.19
N ILE A 157 18.08 13.71 19.25
CA ILE A 157 17.81 12.29 18.97
C ILE A 157 18.62 11.74 17.81
N LYS A 158 19.39 12.57 17.07
CA LYS A 158 20.11 12.17 15.86
C LYS A 158 20.96 10.89 16.03
N GLY A 159 21.67 10.77 17.14
CA GLY A 159 22.49 9.59 17.46
C GLY A 159 21.71 8.31 17.80
N LYS A 160 20.39 8.44 18.03
CA LYS A 160 19.48 7.34 18.38
C LYS A 160 18.70 6.79 17.20
N LEU A 161 18.73 7.50 16.06
CA LEU A 161 17.95 7.16 14.89
C LEU A 161 18.48 5.90 14.19
N LYS A 162 17.60 4.95 13.89
CA LYS A 162 17.85 3.69 13.18
C LYS A 162 16.95 3.63 11.95
N GLN A 163 17.49 3.95 10.79
CA GLN A 163 16.76 3.82 9.53
C GLN A 163 16.91 2.40 9.00
N THR A 164 15.77 1.76 8.66
CA THR A 164 15.81 0.46 7.99
C THR A 164 16.27 0.60 6.54
N PRO A 165 16.97 -0.41 5.99
CA PRO A 165 17.19 -0.50 4.55
C PRO A 165 15.86 -0.47 3.79
N THR A 166 15.90 -0.04 2.53
CA THR A 166 14.73 -0.02 1.65
C THR A 166 14.13 -1.41 1.51
N GLY A 167 12.81 -1.52 1.70
CA GLY A 167 12.10 -2.81 1.65
C GLY A 167 12.17 -3.62 2.95
N VAL A 168 12.83 -3.14 3.97
CA VAL A 168 12.87 -3.78 5.30
C VAL A 168 11.89 -3.09 6.24
N PHE A 169 11.00 -3.87 6.84
CA PHE A 169 10.04 -3.35 7.81
C PHE A 169 10.72 -2.87 9.10
N VAL A 170 10.24 -1.76 9.66
CA VAL A 170 10.69 -1.28 10.98
C VAL A 170 10.38 -2.31 12.08
N GLY A 171 9.31 -3.07 11.91
CA GLY A 171 8.97 -4.18 12.80
C GLY A 171 10.13 -5.16 13.03
N ASN A 172 10.99 -5.39 12.01
CA ASN A 172 12.15 -6.30 12.17
C ASN A 172 13.15 -5.77 13.21
N ILE A 173 13.50 -4.49 13.15
CA ILE A 173 14.47 -3.89 14.08
C ILE A 173 13.87 -3.65 15.47
N ILE A 174 12.54 -3.53 15.57
CA ILE A 174 11.83 -3.52 16.86
C ILE A 174 11.84 -4.92 17.48
N ALA A 175 11.42 -5.94 16.74
CA ALA A 175 11.34 -7.32 17.21
C ALA A 175 12.72 -7.86 17.65
N SER A 176 13.79 -7.52 16.92
CA SER A 176 15.17 -7.87 17.31
C SER A 176 15.66 -7.10 18.55
N GLY A 177 15.06 -5.95 18.88
CA GLY A 177 15.49 -5.06 19.95
C GLY A 177 16.57 -4.07 19.52
N GLU A 178 16.86 -3.96 18.24
CA GLU A 178 17.77 -2.93 17.69
C GLU A 178 17.15 -1.53 17.83
N ALA A 179 15.83 -1.41 17.69
CA ALA A 179 15.06 -0.21 17.99
C ALA A 179 14.16 -0.43 19.20
N GLU A 180 14.25 0.46 20.22
CA GLU A 180 13.38 0.43 21.41
C GLU A 180 11.96 0.83 21.08
N ILE A 181 11.80 1.86 20.22
CA ILE A 181 10.53 2.35 19.70
C ILE A 181 10.67 2.55 18.20
N GLY A 182 9.62 2.31 17.43
CA GLY A 182 9.67 2.50 15.99
C GLY A 182 8.37 2.98 15.39
N PHE A 183 8.49 3.58 14.21
CA PHE A 183 7.44 4.26 13.48
C PHE A 183 7.34 3.74 12.05
N GLN A 184 6.14 3.30 11.66
CA GLN A 184 5.83 2.86 10.31
C GLN A 184 4.34 3.07 10.04
N GLN A 185 3.84 2.76 8.85
CA GLN A 185 2.40 2.77 8.60
C GLN A 185 1.68 1.82 9.58
N VAL A 186 0.50 2.19 10.06
CA VAL A 186 -0.31 1.33 10.93
C VAL A 186 -0.53 -0.04 10.28
N SER A 187 -0.80 -0.06 8.98
CA SER A 187 -1.01 -1.29 8.20
C SER A 187 0.18 -2.25 8.19
N GLU A 188 1.39 -1.74 8.37
CA GLU A 188 2.63 -2.53 8.38
C GLU A 188 3.03 -2.97 9.80
N LEU A 189 2.60 -2.21 10.83
CA LEU A 189 3.11 -2.37 12.20
C LEU A 189 2.11 -3.07 13.13
N SER A 190 0.81 -2.83 12.96
CA SER A 190 -0.22 -3.26 13.91
C SER A 190 -0.37 -4.78 14.07
N HIS A 191 0.11 -5.54 13.08
CA HIS A 191 0.03 -7.01 13.08
C HIS A 191 1.41 -7.67 12.96
N PHE A 192 2.48 -6.88 13.12
CA PHE A 192 3.84 -7.39 12.92
C PHE A 192 4.25 -8.33 14.07
N SER A 193 4.68 -9.54 13.72
CA SER A 193 5.11 -10.52 14.73
C SER A 193 6.31 -10.03 15.54
N GLY A 194 6.24 -10.16 16.86
CA GLY A 194 7.30 -9.70 17.78
C GLY A 194 7.25 -8.20 18.09
N VAL A 195 6.18 -7.51 17.68
CA VAL A 195 5.93 -6.10 17.98
C VAL A 195 4.61 -5.94 18.72
N ASP A 196 4.63 -5.20 19.81
CA ASP A 196 3.41 -4.69 20.45
C ASP A 196 3.08 -3.30 19.88
N TYR A 197 1.97 -3.22 19.18
CA TYR A 197 1.45 -1.96 18.69
C TYR A 197 1.00 -1.09 19.87
N VAL A 198 1.58 0.11 19.98
CA VAL A 198 1.27 1.07 21.06
C VAL A 198 0.03 1.86 20.71
N GLY A 199 -0.08 2.33 19.48
CA GLY A 199 -1.17 3.16 18.98
C GLY A 199 -0.75 4.03 17.79
N PRO A 200 -1.68 4.84 17.25
CA PRO A 200 -1.36 5.86 16.26
C PRO A 200 -0.62 7.04 16.93
N LEU A 201 0.00 7.90 16.15
CA LEU A 201 0.49 9.19 16.66
C LEU A 201 -0.66 10.01 17.26
N PRO A 202 -0.36 10.95 18.19
CA PRO A 202 -1.36 11.91 18.68
C PRO A 202 -2.05 12.63 17.52
N ALA A 203 -3.34 12.94 17.66
CA ALA A 203 -4.18 13.45 16.57
C ALA A 203 -3.66 14.74 15.92
N ASP A 204 -3.07 15.62 16.72
CA ASP A 204 -2.51 16.92 16.30
C ASP A 204 -1.22 16.80 15.48
N VAL A 205 -0.54 15.66 15.56
CA VAL A 205 0.66 15.33 14.78
C VAL A 205 0.51 14.04 13.95
N GLN A 206 -0.69 13.51 13.80
CA GLN A 206 -0.94 12.36 12.95
C GLN A 206 -0.82 12.76 11.48
N HIS A 207 -0.32 11.83 10.67
CA HIS A 207 -0.25 11.97 9.23
C HIS A 207 -0.77 10.73 8.55
N PHE A 208 -1.68 10.93 7.62
CA PHE A 208 -2.22 9.87 6.78
C PHE A 208 -1.58 9.90 5.40
N THR A 209 -1.01 8.78 5.01
CA THR A 209 -0.53 8.57 3.63
C THR A 209 -1.65 7.93 2.82
N THR A 210 -2.09 8.58 1.75
CA THR A 210 -2.96 7.97 0.75
C THR A 210 -2.12 7.09 -0.17
N PHE A 211 -2.49 5.81 -0.28
CA PHE A 211 -1.96 4.87 -1.25
C PHE A 211 -2.93 4.75 -2.41
N CYS A 212 -2.42 4.88 -3.60
CA CYS A 212 -3.21 4.87 -4.82
C CYS A 212 -2.56 3.99 -5.89
N SER A 213 -3.35 3.59 -6.85
CA SER A 213 -2.92 2.91 -8.05
C SER A 213 -2.72 3.89 -9.20
N GLY A 214 -1.88 3.51 -10.16
CA GLY A 214 -1.72 4.20 -11.43
C GLY A 214 -1.34 3.20 -12.52
N ILE A 215 -2.05 3.25 -13.65
CA ILE A 215 -1.77 2.37 -14.78
C ILE A 215 -0.59 2.95 -15.57
N MET A 216 0.44 2.15 -15.83
CA MET A 216 1.59 2.61 -16.59
C MET A 216 1.21 2.92 -18.03
N ALA A 217 1.79 3.98 -18.60
CA ALA A 217 1.59 4.35 -20.01
C ALA A 217 2.04 3.23 -20.98
N ALA A 218 3.02 2.42 -20.56
CA ALA A 218 3.53 1.26 -21.30
C ALA A 218 2.88 -0.07 -20.88
N ALA A 219 1.76 -0.05 -20.15
CA ALA A 219 1.05 -1.26 -19.71
C ALA A 219 0.64 -2.11 -20.92
N LYS A 220 0.94 -3.40 -20.87
CA LYS A 220 0.53 -4.38 -21.89
C LYS A 220 -0.89 -4.88 -21.64
N GLU A 221 -1.25 -5.00 -20.35
CA GLU A 221 -2.53 -5.53 -19.89
C GLU A 221 -3.37 -4.44 -19.20
N ALA A 222 -3.47 -3.25 -19.83
CA ALA A 222 -4.11 -2.09 -19.23
C ALA A 222 -5.57 -2.32 -18.82
N ASP A 223 -6.35 -3.06 -19.61
CA ASP A 223 -7.77 -3.29 -19.30
C ASP A 223 -7.94 -4.31 -18.15
N ALA A 224 -7.10 -5.33 -18.10
CA ALA A 224 -7.05 -6.26 -16.97
C ALA A 224 -6.57 -5.54 -15.69
N ALA A 225 -5.58 -4.64 -15.80
CA ALA A 225 -5.14 -3.80 -14.68
C ALA A 225 -6.26 -2.88 -14.18
N LYS A 226 -7.06 -2.26 -15.07
CA LYS A 226 -8.26 -1.50 -14.67
C LYS A 226 -9.30 -2.38 -13.97
N ALA A 227 -9.47 -3.64 -14.41
CA ALA A 227 -10.36 -4.58 -13.73
C ALA A 227 -9.88 -4.89 -12.32
N LEU A 228 -8.57 -5.09 -12.11
CA LEU A 228 -7.98 -5.27 -10.79
C LEU A 228 -8.22 -4.04 -9.90
N VAL A 229 -7.99 -2.83 -10.42
CA VAL A 229 -8.23 -1.58 -9.66
C VAL A 229 -9.69 -1.48 -9.23
N ARG A 230 -10.64 -1.72 -10.15
CA ARG A 230 -12.08 -1.73 -9.81
C ARG A 230 -12.42 -2.76 -8.73
N PHE A 231 -11.78 -3.92 -8.76
CA PHE A 231 -11.98 -4.95 -7.73
C PHE A 231 -11.43 -4.49 -6.37
N LEU A 232 -10.23 -3.89 -6.34
CA LEU A 232 -9.58 -3.42 -5.10
C LEU A 232 -10.31 -2.23 -4.46
N THR A 233 -11.09 -1.47 -5.23
CA THR A 233 -11.88 -0.31 -4.74
C THR A 233 -13.36 -0.60 -4.56
N ALA A 234 -13.80 -1.82 -4.85
CA ALA A 234 -15.19 -2.21 -4.65
C ALA A 234 -15.55 -2.31 -3.15
N PRO A 235 -16.79 -2.07 -2.76
CA PRO A 235 -17.20 -2.08 -1.35
C PRO A 235 -16.81 -3.35 -0.58
N GLN A 236 -16.83 -4.50 -1.25
CA GLN A 236 -16.42 -5.78 -0.65
C GLN A 236 -14.92 -5.84 -0.29
N ALA A 237 -14.06 -5.05 -0.95
CA ALA A 237 -12.64 -4.98 -0.65
C ALA A 237 -12.34 -4.12 0.59
N ALA A 238 -13.23 -3.21 0.97
CA ALA A 238 -13.02 -2.26 2.07
C ALA A 238 -12.66 -2.95 3.39
N SER A 239 -13.29 -4.10 3.68
CA SER A 239 -13.03 -4.85 4.93
C SER A 239 -11.60 -5.38 5.03
N ALA A 240 -10.96 -5.74 3.91
CA ALA A 240 -9.57 -6.21 3.91
C ALA A 240 -8.61 -5.09 4.31
N PHE A 241 -8.84 -3.88 3.84
CA PHE A 241 -8.06 -2.70 4.24
C PHE A 241 -8.32 -2.31 5.70
N THR A 242 -9.59 -2.25 6.12
CA THR A 242 -9.97 -1.85 7.49
C THR A 242 -9.40 -2.81 8.54
N LYS A 243 -9.42 -4.12 8.30
CA LYS A 243 -8.80 -5.12 9.19
C LYS A 243 -7.30 -4.90 9.39
N ARG A 244 -6.64 -4.21 8.48
CA ARG A 244 -5.21 -3.87 8.55
C ARG A 244 -4.95 -2.45 9.04
N GLY A 245 -5.97 -1.79 9.65
CA GLY A 245 -5.85 -0.44 10.19
C GLY A 245 -5.72 0.64 9.11
N MET A 246 -6.22 0.37 7.90
CA MET A 246 -6.32 1.36 6.83
C MET A 246 -7.76 1.86 6.71
N GLU A 247 -7.92 3.11 6.28
CA GLU A 247 -9.19 3.67 5.86
C GLU A 247 -9.32 3.47 4.34
N PRO A 248 -10.45 2.96 3.82
CA PRO A 248 -10.70 2.90 2.37
C PRO A 248 -10.58 4.29 1.72
N GLY A 249 -10.07 4.35 0.47
CA GLY A 249 -9.86 5.58 -0.28
C GLY A 249 -11.13 6.21 -0.85
#